data_610bee4fc21f2ca005d6a46e7f87d6eb
#
_entry.id   610bee4fc21f2ca005d6a46e7f87d6eb
#
_cell.length_a   1.000
_cell.length_b   1.000
_cell.length_c   1.000
_cell.angle_alpha   90.00
_cell.angle_beta   90.00
_cell.angle_gamma   90.00
#
_symmetry.space_group_name_H-M   'P 1'
#
loop_
_entity.id
_entity.type
_entity.pdbx_description
1 polymer ?
#
loop_
_entity_poly.entity_id
_entity_poly.type
_entity_poly.pdbx_seq_one_letter_code
_entity_poly.pdbx_strand_id
1 'polypeptide(L)'
;MNRDSHRWFRHALGHVNRHRDGVTTVAAGLPEPMLRLALTIPARLIGDPAQAWLSATRELHCRTAPLFGLIAVRSTADVVQVLEAGRLWQRLHLEAVRHGVAMQPLNQVMEIAERDRVLDRSSEATRHLARMAGDDRFQAVFGFRCGYARSSAPPSPRRGVEAVLIL
;
A
#
# COMPACT_ATOMS: atom_id res chain seq x y z
N MET A 1 -16.80 -0.52 2.22
CA MET A 1 -15.38 -0.14 2.05
C MET A 1 -15.12 1.34 2.24
N ASN A 2 -15.88 2.27 1.63
CA ASN A 2 -15.60 3.71 1.74
C ASN A 2 -15.64 4.31 3.17
N ARG A 3 -16.59 3.90 4.03
CA ARG A 3 -16.70 4.47 5.40
C ARG A 3 -15.47 4.19 6.26
N ASP A 4 -14.92 2.99 6.19
CA ASP A 4 -13.78 2.60 7.01
C ASP A 4 -12.48 3.22 6.50
N SER A 5 -12.33 3.33 5.19
CA SER A 5 -11.19 4.02 4.58
C SER A 5 -11.11 5.50 5.01
N HIS A 6 -12.26 6.20 5.07
CA HIS A 6 -12.30 7.58 5.54
C HIS A 6 -11.87 7.74 7.00
N ARG A 7 -12.11 6.75 7.86
CA ARG A 7 -11.68 6.80 9.26
C ARG A 7 -10.17 6.78 9.43
N TRP A 8 -9.45 6.20 8.48
CA TRP A 8 -7.98 6.07 8.50
C TRP A 8 -7.26 7.07 7.62
N PHE A 9 -7.98 7.87 6.84
CA PHE A 9 -7.38 8.89 5.99
C PHE A 9 -7.16 10.20 6.74
N ARG A 10 -5.91 10.65 6.83
CA ARG A 10 -5.51 11.88 7.52
C ARG A 10 -5.21 12.96 6.48
N HIS A 11 -6.23 13.76 6.18
CA HIS A 11 -6.12 14.78 5.13
C HIS A 11 -5.32 16.01 5.57
N ALA A 12 -5.63 16.60 6.71
CA ALA A 12 -5.00 17.83 7.20
C ALA A 12 -3.81 17.54 8.11
N LEU A 13 -2.77 18.40 8.06
CA LEU A 13 -1.59 18.29 8.93
C LEU A 13 -1.95 18.26 10.42
N GLY A 14 -2.98 19.02 10.84
CA GLY A 14 -3.47 18.97 12.21
C GLY A 14 -4.00 17.59 12.61
N HIS A 15 -4.65 16.88 11.71
CA HIS A 15 -5.09 15.49 11.94
C HIS A 15 -3.92 14.53 11.99
N VAL A 16 -2.94 14.69 11.10
CA VAL A 16 -1.70 13.89 11.09
C VAL A 16 -0.98 14.01 12.41
N ASN A 17 -0.79 15.24 12.91
CA ASN A 17 -0.09 15.51 14.16
C ASN A 17 -0.83 14.99 15.40
N ARG A 18 -2.18 15.05 15.37
CA ARG A 18 -3.02 14.60 16.49
C ARG A 18 -3.07 13.08 16.60
N HIS A 19 -3.28 12.40 15.49
CA HIS A 19 -3.49 10.93 15.49
C HIS A 19 -2.21 10.15 15.32
N ARG A 20 -1.23 10.67 14.59
CA ARG A 20 0.07 10.08 14.29
C ARG A 20 -0.02 8.64 13.75
N ASP A 21 -1.08 8.38 12.97
CA ASP A 21 -1.42 7.11 12.34
C ASP A 21 -2.16 7.30 11.03
N GLY A 22 -2.51 6.21 10.37
CA GLY A 22 -3.34 6.18 9.16
C GLY A 22 -2.57 6.57 7.89
N VAL A 23 -3.33 6.67 6.80
CA VAL A 23 -2.84 7.08 5.48
C VAL A 23 -2.93 8.60 5.37
N THR A 24 -1.83 9.25 5.01
CA THR A 24 -1.77 10.71 4.94
C THR A 24 -1.75 11.20 3.49
N THR A 25 -2.35 12.36 3.23
CA THR A 25 -2.25 13.04 1.92
C THR A 25 -0.78 13.33 1.55
N VAL A 26 0.07 13.56 2.58
CA VAL A 26 1.50 13.79 2.37
C VAL A 26 2.20 12.60 1.73
N ALA A 27 1.75 11.37 2.04
CA ALA A 27 2.28 10.14 1.47
C ALA A 27 1.73 9.81 0.06
N ALA A 28 0.85 10.64 -0.48
CA ALA A 28 0.25 10.42 -1.80
C ALA A 28 1.22 10.63 -2.97
N GLY A 29 2.43 11.18 -2.71
CA GLY A 29 3.43 11.41 -3.75
C GLY A 29 3.09 12.56 -4.70
N LEU A 30 2.23 13.49 -4.28
CA LEU A 30 1.89 14.67 -5.06
C LEU A 30 3.07 15.64 -5.13
N PRO A 31 3.26 16.36 -6.26
CA PRO A 31 4.19 17.47 -6.34
C PRO A 31 3.86 18.54 -5.28
N GLU A 32 4.90 19.18 -4.72
CA GLU A 32 4.78 20.13 -3.60
C GLU A 32 3.67 21.19 -3.77
N PRO A 33 3.50 21.87 -4.93
CA PRO A 33 2.42 22.84 -5.08
C PRO A 33 1.03 22.20 -4.99
N MET A 34 0.86 21.00 -5.57
CA MET A 34 -0.40 20.26 -5.53
C MET A 34 -0.69 19.74 -4.13
N LEU A 35 0.35 19.30 -3.41
CA LEU A 35 0.23 18.84 -2.04
C LEU A 35 -0.25 19.98 -1.12
N ARG A 36 0.36 21.17 -1.22
CA ARG A 36 -0.07 22.36 -0.47
C ARG A 36 -1.53 22.69 -0.73
N LEU A 37 -1.92 22.73 -2.00
CA LEU A 37 -3.31 22.97 -2.39
C LEU A 37 -4.24 21.90 -1.82
N ALA A 38 -3.89 20.61 -1.97
CA ALA A 38 -4.68 19.50 -1.44
C ALA A 38 -4.88 19.57 0.08
N LEU A 39 -3.87 20.00 0.83
CA LEU A 39 -3.96 20.14 2.29
C LEU A 39 -4.83 21.33 2.75
N THR A 40 -5.10 22.30 1.90
CA THR A 40 -5.96 23.46 2.21
C THR A 40 -7.42 23.22 1.84
N ILE A 41 -7.70 22.32 0.91
CA ILE A 41 -9.07 22.02 0.48
C ILE A 41 -9.77 21.16 1.56
N PRO A 42 -10.98 21.51 2.00
CA PRO A 42 -11.74 20.67 2.93
C PRO A 42 -11.92 19.25 2.36
N ALA A 43 -11.75 18.23 3.21
CA ALA A 43 -11.82 16.81 2.80
C ALA A 43 -13.13 16.45 2.07
N ARG A 44 -14.24 17.12 2.38
CA ARG A 44 -15.54 16.93 1.72
C ARG A 44 -15.57 17.37 0.25
N LEU A 45 -14.63 18.22 -0.17
CA LEU A 45 -14.51 18.72 -1.55
C LEU A 45 -13.47 17.92 -2.35
N ILE A 46 -12.71 17.06 -1.69
CA ILE A 46 -11.83 16.10 -2.35
C ILE A 46 -12.72 14.95 -2.77
N GLY A 47 -12.79 14.69 -4.06
CA GLY A 47 -13.60 13.62 -4.63
C GLY A 47 -13.38 12.24 -3.99
N ASP A 48 -13.92 11.19 -4.56
CA ASP A 48 -13.79 9.84 -4.02
C ASP A 48 -12.29 9.43 -3.93
N PRO A 49 -11.75 9.16 -2.72
CA PRO A 49 -10.36 8.73 -2.53
C PRO A 49 -10.03 7.43 -3.29
N ALA A 50 -11.01 6.55 -3.50
CA ALA A 50 -10.81 5.31 -4.23
C ALA A 50 -10.57 5.58 -5.72
N GLN A 51 -11.30 6.53 -6.31
CA GLN A 51 -11.09 6.95 -7.70
C GLN A 51 -9.76 7.66 -7.88
N ALA A 52 -9.40 8.54 -6.94
CA ALA A 52 -8.09 9.21 -6.94
C ALA A 52 -6.95 8.19 -6.86
N TRP A 53 -7.07 7.19 -6.00
CA TRP A 53 -6.09 6.10 -5.87
C TRP A 53 -6.00 5.26 -7.15
N LEU A 54 -7.12 4.91 -7.75
CA LEU A 54 -7.16 4.14 -8.99
C LEU A 54 -6.48 4.91 -10.14
N SER A 55 -6.79 6.19 -10.27
CA SER A 55 -6.15 7.07 -11.25
C SER A 55 -4.64 7.18 -11.00
N ALA A 56 -4.22 7.44 -9.76
CA ALA A 56 -2.81 7.49 -9.40
C ALA A 56 -2.10 6.15 -9.67
N THR A 57 -2.76 5.03 -9.43
CA THR A 57 -2.18 3.71 -9.72
C THR A 57 -1.97 3.53 -11.22
N ARG A 58 -2.94 3.86 -12.04
CA ARG A 58 -2.85 3.73 -13.51
C ARG A 58 -1.84 4.71 -14.11
N GLU A 59 -1.99 5.99 -13.80
CA GLU A 59 -1.27 7.06 -14.50
C GLU A 59 0.12 7.35 -13.93
N LEU A 60 0.34 7.04 -12.67
CA LEU A 60 1.61 7.30 -12.01
C LEU A 60 2.33 6.00 -11.64
N HIS A 61 1.72 5.16 -10.78
CA HIS A 61 2.43 4.02 -10.21
C HIS A 61 2.83 3.00 -11.28
N CYS A 62 1.90 2.65 -12.18
CA CYS A 62 2.18 1.66 -13.24
C CYS A 62 3.03 2.22 -14.37
N ARG A 63 2.99 3.52 -14.64
CA ARG A 63 3.72 4.12 -15.75
C ARG A 63 5.15 4.53 -15.41
N THR A 64 5.45 4.77 -14.15
CA THR A 64 6.77 5.29 -13.73
C THR A 64 7.66 4.26 -13.06
N ALA A 65 7.14 3.11 -12.67
CA ALA A 65 7.93 2.08 -12.05
C ALA A 65 8.67 1.24 -13.10
N PRO A 66 10.00 1.10 -13.00
CA PRO A 66 10.78 0.26 -13.90
C PRO A 66 10.63 -1.24 -13.58
N LEU A 67 10.21 -1.59 -12.35
CA LEU A 67 10.07 -2.97 -11.92
C LEU A 67 8.86 -3.16 -11.00
N PHE A 68 8.17 -4.29 -11.19
CA PHE A 68 7.15 -4.82 -10.30
C PHE A 68 7.58 -6.19 -9.78
N GLY A 69 7.24 -6.48 -8.54
CA GLY A 69 7.53 -7.77 -7.93
C GLY A 69 6.31 -8.34 -7.21
N LEU A 70 6.28 -9.67 -7.17
CA LEU A 70 5.32 -10.44 -6.40
C LEU A 70 6.06 -11.36 -5.44
N ILE A 71 5.59 -11.45 -4.21
CA ILE A 71 5.95 -12.52 -3.29
C ILE A 71 4.79 -13.50 -3.30
N ALA A 72 5.09 -14.77 -3.52
CA ALA A 72 4.11 -15.83 -3.60
C ALA A 72 4.48 -16.99 -2.68
N VAL A 73 3.47 -17.70 -2.20
CA VAL A 73 3.56 -18.87 -1.34
C VAL A 73 2.81 -20.04 -1.97
N ARG A 74 3.04 -21.25 -1.52
CA ARG A 74 2.28 -22.42 -2.02
C ARG A 74 0.85 -22.44 -1.50
N SER A 75 0.63 -21.95 -0.28
CA SER A 75 -0.70 -21.88 0.31
C SER A 75 -0.84 -20.65 1.21
N THR A 76 -1.82 -19.81 0.90
CA THR A 76 -2.20 -18.66 1.76
C THR A 76 -2.94 -19.10 3.04
N ALA A 77 -3.41 -20.35 3.11
CA ALA A 77 -3.96 -20.93 4.33
C ALA A 77 -2.87 -21.38 5.33
N ASP A 78 -1.64 -21.53 4.87
CA ASP A 78 -0.50 -21.86 5.72
C ASP A 78 0.10 -20.58 6.32
N VAL A 79 -0.20 -20.36 7.60
CA VAL A 79 0.25 -19.16 8.35
C VAL A 79 1.77 -19.06 8.40
N VAL A 80 2.49 -20.18 8.43
CA VAL A 80 3.97 -20.18 8.47
C VAL A 80 4.51 -19.61 7.17
N GLN A 81 4.00 -20.05 6.03
CA GLN A 81 4.40 -19.52 4.71
C GLN A 81 4.10 -18.02 4.58
N VAL A 82 2.93 -17.57 5.06
CA VAL A 82 2.55 -16.16 5.02
C VAL A 82 3.46 -15.31 5.91
N LEU A 83 3.83 -15.79 7.10
CA LEU A 83 4.80 -15.12 7.98
C LEU A 83 6.19 -15.05 7.34
N GLU A 84 6.66 -16.13 6.71
CA GLU A 84 7.94 -16.13 6.00
C GLU A 84 7.93 -15.19 4.80
N ALA A 85 6.81 -15.06 4.09
CA ALA A 85 6.66 -14.05 3.03
C ALA A 85 6.78 -12.62 3.58
N GLY A 86 6.20 -12.33 4.75
CA GLY A 86 6.36 -11.05 5.43
C GLY A 86 7.81 -10.78 5.86
N ARG A 87 8.52 -11.79 6.37
CA ARG A 87 9.95 -11.70 6.69
C ARG A 87 10.80 -11.45 5.45
N LEU A 88 10.49 -12.13 4.34
CA LEU A 88 11.15 -11.92 3.05
C LEU A 88 10.94 -10.49 2.57
N TRP A 89 9.70 -9.97 2.63
CA TRP A 89 9.42 -8.58 2.28
C TRP A 89 10.26 -7.60 3.10
N GLN A 90 10.32 -7.79 4.41
CA GLN A 90 11.09 -6.90 5.29
C GLN A 90 12.58 -6.91 4.95
N ARG A 91 13.17 -8.08 4.71
CA ARG A 91 14.57 -8.22 4.31
C ARG A 91 14.84 -7.54 2.95
N LEU A 92 13.96 -7.79 1.99
CA LEU A 92 14.05 -7.21 0.65
C LEU A 92 13.98 -5.68 0.71
N HIS A 93 13.06 -5.14 1.52
CA HIS A 93 12.90 -3.69 1.69
C HIS A 93 14.12 -3.05 2.36
N LEU A 94 14.68 -3.67 3.40
CA LEU A 94 15.90 -3.18 4.05
C LEU A 94 17.09 -3.19 3.09
N GLU A 95 17.23 -4.25 2.31
CA GLU A 95 18.30 -4.35 1.33
C GLU A 95 18.12 -3.32 0.19
N ALA A 96 16.91 -3.10 -0.26
CA ALA A 96 16.59 -2.07 -1.24
C ALA A 96 16.99 -0.68 -0.74
N VAL A 97 16.67 -0.35 0.52
CA VAL A 97 17.07 0.92 1.15
C VAL A 97 18.58 1.06 1.19
N ARG A 98 19.30 0.00 1.53
CA ARG A 98 20.78 -0.02 1.53
C ARG A 98 21.37 0.32 0.16
N HIS A 99 20.70 -0.09 -0.92
CA HIS A 99 21.08 0.20 -2.30
C HIS A 99 20.44 1.46 -2.89
N GLY A 100 19.76 2.27 -2.09
CA GLY A 100 19.09 3.49 -2.56
C GLY A 100 17.86 3.22 -3.45
N VAL A 101 17.33 2.00 -3.43
CA VAL A 101 16.14 1.62 -4.19
C VAL A 101 14.89 1.91 -3.36
N ALA A 102 14.00 2.73 -3.89
CA ALA A 102 12.69 2.99 -3.30
C ALA A 102 11.74 1.82 -3.63
N MET A 103 10.94 1.43 -2.64
CA MET A 103 9.92 0.39 -2.80
C MET A 103 8.56 0.88 -2.29
N GLN A 104 7.50 0.48 -2.98
CA GLN A 104 6.13 0.78 -2.57
C GLN A 104 5.25 -0.45 -2.69
N PRO A 105 4.54 -0.86 -1.61
CA PRO A 105 3.51 -1.88 -1.66
C PRO A 105 2.36 -1.51 -2.62
N LEU A 106 1.87 -2.50 -3.36
CA LEU A 106 0.69 -2.42 -4.25
C LEU A 106 -0.21 -3.63 -3.99
N ASN A 107 -0.81 -3.69 -2.81
CA ASN A 107 -1.49 -4.89 -2.30
C ASN A 107 -2.99 -4.96 -2.58
N GLN A 108 -3.60 -3.95 -3.18
CA GLN A 108 -5.05 -3.88 -3.34
C GLN A 108 -5.65 -5.09 -4.04
N VAL A 109 -4.96 -5.63 -5.03
CA VAL A 109 -5.44 -6.81 -5.78
C VAL A 109 -5.40 -8.06 -4.90
N MET A 110 -4.34 -8.22 -4.08
CA MET A 110 -4.22 -9.32 -3.11
C MET A 110 -5.28 -9.21 -2.02
N GLU A 111 -5.54 -8.02 -1.51
CA GLU A 111 -6.59 -7.75 -0.51
C GLU A 111 -8.00 -8.07 -1.06
N ILE A 112 -8.26 -7.74 -2.33
CA ILE A 112 -9.50 -8.10 -3.01
C ILE A 112 -9.62 -9.62 -3.16
N ALA A 113 -8.57 -10.29 -3.61
CA ALA A 113 -8.55 -11.74 -3.77
C ALA A 113 -8.79 -12.46 -2.44
N GLU A 114 -8.13 -12.03 -1.37
CA GLU A 114 -8.30 -12.59 -0.03
C GLU A 114 -9.69 -12.32 0.54
N ARG A 115 -10.21 -11.10 0.39
CA ARG A 115 -11.59 -10.78 0.78
C ARG A 115 -12.60 -11.68 0.07
N ASP A 116 -12.43 -11.86 -1.24
CA ASP A 116 -13.36 -12.68 -2.04
C ASP A 116 -13.26 -14.16 -1.63
N ARG A 117 -12.05 -14.65 -1.30
CA ARG A 117 -11.83 -15.98 -0.74
C ARG A 117 -12.57 -16.17 0.59
N VAL A 118 -12.43 -15.21 1.52
CA VAL A 118 -13.10 -15.26 2.84
C VAL A 118 -14.62 -15.22 2.72
N LEU A 119 -15.13 -14.51 1.69
CA LEU A 119 -16.56 -14.39 1.42
C LEU A 119 -17.13 -15.49 0.50
N ASP A 120 -16.31 -16.50 0.17
CA ASP A 120 -16.65 -17.58 -0.75
C ASP A 120 -17.21 -17.07 -2.11
N ARG A 121 -16.53 -16.08 -2.68
CA ARG A 121 -16.88 -15.46 -3.96
C ARG A 121 -15.87 -15.81 -5.02
N SER A 122 -16.36 -15.99 -6.26
CA SER A 122 -15.46 -16.08 -7.41
C SER A 122 -14.70 -14.76 -7.57
N SER A 123 -13.37 -14.83 -7.69
CA SER A 123 -12.53 -13.65 -7.77
C SER A 123 -11.83 -13.52 -9.11
N GLU A 124 -12.09 -12.42 -9.80
CA GLU A 124 -11.31 -12.04 -10.97
C GLU A 124 -9.87 -11.67 -10.57
N ALA A 125 -9.70 -11.06 -9.38
CA ALA A 125 -8.40 -10.73 -8.82
C ALA A 125 -7.53 -11.99 -8.65
N THR A 126 -8.07 -13.07 -8.11
CA THR A 126 -7.36 -14.36 -7.98
C THR A 126 -6.88 -14.88 -9.33
N ARG A 127 -7.75 -14.84 -10.37
CA ARG A 127 -7.37 -15.29 -11.72
C ARG A 127 -6.28 -14.43 -12.35
N HIS A 128 -6.30 -13.12 -12.11
CA HIS A 128 -5.24 -12.22 -12.57
C HIS A 128 -3.92 -12.50 -11.86
N LEU A 129 -3.94 -12.67 -10.54
CA LEU A 129 -2.76 -12.98 -9.77
C LEU A 129 -2.12 -14.31 -10.15
N ALA A 130 -2.92 -15.35 -10.39
CA ALA A 130 -2.43 -16.65 -10.86
C ALA A 130 -1.71 -16.53 -12.22
N ARG A 131 -2.30 -15.77 -13.16
CA ARG A 131 -1.63 -15.50 -14.45
C ARG A 131 -0.33 -14.72 -14.30
N MET A 132 -0.27 -13.75 -13.37
CA MET A 132 0.94 -12.98 -13.12
C MET A 132 2.03 -13.79 -12.41
N ALA A 133 1.65 -14.73 -11.55
CA ALA A 133 2.58 -15.65 -10.90
C ALA A 133 3.22 -16.63 -11.89
N GLY A 134 2.56 -16.90 -13.03
CA GLY A 134 3.07 -17.78 -14.09
C GLY A 134 3.11 -19.27 -13.74
N ASP A 135 2.68 -19.64 -12.53
CA ASP A 135 2.66 -21.01 -12.03
C ASP A 135 1.49 -21.16 -11.03
N ASP A 136 0.60 -22.06 -11.31
CA ASP A 136 -0.63 -22.32 -10.54
C ASP A 136 -0.37 -22.94 -9.15
N ARG A 137 0.85 -23.45 -8.92
CA ARG A 137 1.30 -23.95 -7.61
C ARG A 137 1.55 -22.84 -6.60
N PHE A 138 1.57 -21.58 -7.04
CA PHE A 138 1.88 -20.43 -6.19
C PHE A 138 0.72 -19.43 -6.14
N GLN A 139 0.50 -18.88 -4.97
CA GLN A 139 -0.49 -17.86 -4.67
C GLN A 139 0.21 -16.58 -4.26
N ALA A 140 -0.04 -15.49 -4.97
CA ALA A 140 0.54 -14.19 -4.64
C ALA A 140 -0.03 -13.64 -3.33
N VAL A 141 0.84 -13.25 -2.40
CA VAL A 141 0.46 -12.69 -1.09
C VAL A 141 0.87 -11.23 -0.94
N PHE A 142 1.85 -10.78 -1.70
CA PHE A 142 2.34 -9.41 -1.60
C PHE A 142 2.83 -8.90 -2.94
N GLY A 143 2.37 -7.70 -3.32
CA GLY A 143 2.80 -7.03 -4.54
C GLY A 143 3.47 -5.70 -4.25
N PHE A 144 4.45 -5.33 -5.05
CA PHE A 144 5.16 -4.08 -4.89
C PHE A 144 5.71 -3.56 -6.23
N ARG A 145 6.03 -2.29 -6.25
CA ARG A 145 6.87 -1.69 -7.28
C ARG A 145 8.16 -1.17 -6.66
N CYS A 146 9.22 -1.09 -7.46
CA CYS A 146 10.47 -0.50 -7.01
C CYS A 146 11.21 0.22 -8.14
N GLY A 147 12.17 1.05 -7.74
CA GLY A 147 13.01 1.82 -8.65
C GLY A 147 13.76 2.93 -7.92
N TYR A 148 14.49 3.74 -8.64
CA TYR A 148 15.19 4.88 -8.06
C TYR A 148 14.23 6.08 -8.00
N ALA A 149 13.96 6.56 -6.77
CA ALA A 149 13.10 7.71 -6.56
C ALA A 149 13.85 9.01 -6.85
N ARG A 150 13.15 10.00 -7.45
CA ARG A 150 13.71 11.34 -7.69
C ARG A 150 13.86 12.16 -6.39
N SER A 151 13.07 11.84 -5.37
CA SER A 151 13.10 12.47 -4.06
C SER A 151 12.78 11.45 -2.98
N SER A 152 13.29 11.68 -1.77
CA SER A 152 12.95 10.85 -0.61
C SER A 152 11.48 11.04 -0.22
N ALA A 153 10.83 9.95 0.14
CA ALA A 153 9.50 10.02 0.73
C ALA A 153 9.56 10.67 2.12
N PRO A 154 8.59 11.52 2.48
CA PRO A 154 8.53 12.06 3.83
C PRO A 154 8.28 10.92 4.84
N PRO A 155 8.85 11.02 6.06
CA PRO A 155 8.65 10.01 7.08
C PRO A 155 7.18 9.98 7.52
N SER A 156 6.66 8.78 7.74
CA SER A 156 5.32 8.61 8.32
C SER A 156 5.32 9.00 9.80
N PRO A 157 4.27 9.65 10.30
CA PRO A 157 4.14 9.92 11.71
C PRO A 157 4.08 8.61 12.51
N ARG A 158 4.64 8.63 13.74
CA ARG A 158 4.64 7.49 14.65
C ARG A 158 3.95 7.86 15.95
N ARG A 159 3.14 6.95 16.49
CA ARG A 159 2.63 7.09 17.86
C ARG A 159 3.78 6.97 18.86
N GLY A 160 3.67 7.65 19.98
CA GLY A 160 4.58 7.43 21.11
C GLY A 160 4.43 6.02 21.67
N VAL A 161 5.44 5.53 22.36
CA VAL A 161 5.45 4.17 22.94
C VAL A 161 4.29 4.01 23.93
N GLU A 162 3.97 5.03 24.68
CA GLU A 162 2.89 5.06 25.68
C GLU A 162 1.51 4.82 25.08
N ALA A 163 1.32 5.23 23.80
CA ALA A 163 0.05 5.05 23.08
C ALA A 163 -0.16 3.64 22.52
N VAL A 164 0.85 2.77 22.58
CA VAL A 164 0.82 1.40 22.05
C VAL A 164 1.15 0.33 23.09
N LEU A 165 1.59 0.70 24.28
CA LEU A 165 1.72 -0.21 25.41
C LEU A 165 0.33 -0.52 25.98
N ILE A 166 0.03 -1.79 26.06
CA ILE A 166 -1.10 -2.32 26.85
C ILE A 166 -0.50 -2.72 28.19
N LEU A 167 -0.74 -1.90 29.21
CA LEU A 167 -0.41 -2.20 30.59
C LEU A 167 -1.54 -2.98 31.26
#